data_eaccd2615603bd0a1cb233ed5693ced7
#
_entry.id   eaccd2615603bd0a1cb233ed5693ced7
#
_cell.length_a   1.000
_cell.length_b   1.000
_cell.length_c   1.000
_cell.angle_alpha   90.00
_cell.angle_beta   90.00
_cell.angle_gamma   90.00
#
_symmetry.space_group_name_H-M   'P 1'
#
loop_
_entity.id
_entity.type
_entity.pdbx_description
1 polymer ?
#
loop_
_entity_poly.entity_id
_entity_poly.type
_entity_poly.pdbx_seq_one_letter_code
_entity_poly.pdbx_strand_id
1 'polypeptide(L)'
;MKNIFLTMSLGIGLLFPCKLHAQSQYPFQNTTLSTEERVDDLIKRMTLEEKIDLLSGYNDFYLHPCERLGIPAFKLADGPLGVASWGLFGRATAFPSALSLAASWNKNLAEKTGAMYAQEWRARGIHFLLAPGVNN
;
A
#
# COMPACT_ATOMS: atom_id res chain seq x y z
N MET A 1 56.96 -28.08 -32.07
CA MET A 1 55.54 -27.74 -31.86
C MET A 1 55.23 -27.79 -30.39
N LYS A 2 55.14 -26.64 -29.72
CA LYS A 2 54.89 -26.55 -28.25
C LYS A 2 53.46 -26.10 -28.05
N ASN A 3 52.62 -26.96 -27.45
CA ASN A 3 51.24 -26.65 -27.10
C ASN A 3 51.23 -25.86 -25.77
N ILE A 4 50.78 -24.62 -25.85
CA ILE A 4 50.51 -23.78 -24.67
C ILE A 4 49.06 -23.99 -24.29
N PHE A 5 48.81 -24.67 -23.19
CA PHE A 5 47.49 -24.73 -22.54
C PHE A 5 47.26 -23.45 -21.74
N LEU A 6 46.32 -22.64 -22.19
CA LEU A 6 45.84 -21.46 -21.50
C LEU A 6 44.71 -21.88 -20.56
N THR A 7 44.96 -21.99 -19.27
CA THR A 7 43.93 -22.25 -18.26
C THR A 7 43.21 -20.96 -17.91
N MET A 8 41.96 -20.85 -18.37
CA MET A 8 41.05 -19.75 -18.04
C MET A 8 40.44 -20.03 -16.65
N SER A 9 40.92 -19.33 -15.65
CA SER A 9 40.35 -19.37 -14.29
C SER A 9 39.05 -18.53 -14.27
N LEU A 10 37.91 -19.19 -14.17
CA LEU A 10 36.60 -18.54 -14.02
C LEU A 10 36.40 -18.18 -12.55
N GLY A 11 36.67 -16.92 -12.17
CA GLY A 11 36.38 -16.39 -10.86
C GLY A 11 34.86 -16.20 -10.67
N ILE A 12 34.24 -17.10 -9.91
CA ILE A 12 32.84 -16.94 -9.46
C ILE A 12 32.83 -15.89 -8.36
N GLY A 13 32.51 -14.63 -8.74
CA GLY A 13 32.26 -13.58 -7.78
C GLY A 13 30.95 -13.88 -7.04
N LEU A 14 31.04 -14.23 -5.78
CA LEU A 14 29.90 -14.31 -4.86
C LEU A 14 29.31 -12.91 -4.67
N LEU A 15 28.26 -12.58 -5.44
CA LEU A 15 27.44 -11.41 -5.21
C LEU A 15 26.61 -11.65 -3.93
N PHE A 16 27.13 -11.21 -2.80
CA PHE A 16 26.33 -11.08 -1.59
C PHE A 16 25.26 -10.00 -1.85
N PRO A 17 23.97 -10.29 -1.67
CA PRO A 17 22.96 -9.25 -1.74
C PRO A 17 23.17 -8.30 -0.55
N CYS A 18 23.81 -7.18 -0.80
CA CYS A 18 23.88 -6.09 0.15
C CYS A 18 22.44 -5.58 0.34
N LYS A 19 21.79 -5.99 1.44
CA LYS A 19 20.52 -5.38 1.86
C LYS A 19 20.85 -3.94 2.25
N LEU A 20 20.75 -3.01 1.30
CA LEU A 20 20.68 -1.59 1.64
C LEU A 20 19.41 -1.40 2.49
N HIS A 21 19.58 -1.40 3.80
CA HIS A 21 18.57 -0.82 4.67
C HIS A 21 18.63 0.68 4.39
N ALA A 22 17.65 1.18 3.66
CA ALA A 22 17.44 2.61 3.56
C ALA A 22 17.28 3.13 4.99
N GLN A 23 18.28 3.85 5.47
CA GLN A 23 18.26 4.44 6.81
C GLN A 23 17.11 5.44 6.81
N SER A 24 16.11 5.23 7.66
CA SER A 24 14.95 6.11 7.74
C SER A 24 15.42 7.52 8.05
N GLN A 25 15.12 8.46 7.15
CA GLN A 25 15.56 9.85 7.28
C GLN A 25 14.89 10.54 8.46
N TYR A 26 13.68 10.10 8.82
CA TYR A 26 12.86 10.69 9.87
C TYR A 26 12.37 9.63 10.86
N PRO A 27 12.17 9.97 12.15
CA PRO A 27 11.62 9.06 13.15
C PRO A 27 10.29 8.43 12.75
N PHE A 28 9.39 9.16 12.10
CA PHE A 28 8.10 8.60 11.66
C PHE A 28 8.22 7.45 10.65
N GLN A 29 9.35 7.34 9.95
CA GLN A 29 9.64 6.24 9.02
C GLN A 29 10.14 4.98 9.74
N ASN A 30 10.55 5.11 11.00
CA ASN A 30 11.06 4.00 11.79
C ASN A 30 9.91 3.10 12.27
N THR A 31 9.79 1.91 11.71
CA THR A 31 8.74 0.93 12.03
C THR A 31 8.90 0.26 13.40
N THR A 32 10.00 0.49 14.12
CA THR A 32 10.18 -0.01 15.50
C THR A 32 9.51 0.89 16.54
N LEU A 33 9.20 2.14 16.19
CA LEU A 33 8.43 3.04 17.04
C LEU A 33 6.93 2.72 16.97
N SER A 34 6.21 3.09 18.03
CA SER A 34 4.76 2.97 18.05
C SER A 34 4.09 3.85 16.99
N THR A 35 2.87 3.49 16.61
CA THR A 35 2.11 4.29 15.63
C THR A 35 1.91 5.72 16.12
N GLU A 36 1.61 5.92 17.39
CA GLU A 36 1.40 7.23 18.01
C GLU A 36 2.65 8.12 17.91
N GLU A 37 3.82 7.58 18.30
CA GLU A 37 5.08 8.31 18.21
C GLU A 37 5.40 8.72 16.76
N ARG A 38 5.12 7.83 15.82
CA ARG A 38 5.34 8.09 14.39
C ARG A 38 4.39 9.15 13.85
N VAL A 39 3.12 9.09 14.23
CA VAL A 39 2.11 10.09 13.83
C VAL A 39 2.45 11.45 14.42
N ASP A 40 2.79 11.52 15.69
CA ASP A 40 3.18 12.75 16.37
C ASP A 40 4.40 13.42 15.72
N ASP A 41 5.43 12.64 15.38
CA ASP A 41 6.61 13.18 14.70
C ASP A 41 6.26 13.69 13.30
N LEU A 42 5.43 12.95 12.54
CA LEU A 42 4.98 13.36 11.22
C LEU A 42 4.19 14.67 11.27
N ILE A 43 3.19 14.76 12.13
CA ILE A 43 2.32 15.95 12.25
C ILE A 43 3.13 17.19 12.62
N LYS A 44 4.14 17.05 13.49
CA LYS A 44 5.02 18.17 13.87
C LYS A 44 5.89 18.68 12.72
N ARG A 45 6.20 17.83 11.75
CA ARG A 45 7.01 18.17 10.58
C ARG A 45 6.23 18.78 9.43
N MET A 46 4.94 18.47 9.33
CA MET A 46 4.09 18.96 8.26
C MET A 46 3.75 20.44 8.45
N THR A 47 3.80 21.21 7.36
CA THR A 47 3.26 22.58 7.33
C THR A 47 1.73 22.54 7.37
N LEU A 48 1.11 23.70 7.57
CA LEU A 48 -0.36 23.80 7.54
C LEU A 48 -0.90 23.43 6.15
N GLU A 49 -0.24 23.91 5.10
CA GLU A 49 -0.61 23.63 3.71
C GLU A 49 -0.54 22.12 3.43
N GLU A 50 0.55 21.45 3.81
CA GLU A 50 0.70 20.01 3.63
C GLU A 50 -0.35 19.21 4.39
N LYS A 51 -0.79 19.66 5.55
CA LYS A 51 -1.89 19.04 6.31
C LYS A 51 -3.23 19.21 5.60
N ILE A 52 -3.48 20.40 5.03
CA ILE A 52 -4.69 20.67 4.25
C ILE A 52 -4.71 19.84 2.97
N ASP A 53 -3.60 19.78 2.26
CA ASP A 53 -3.46 18.98 1.04
C ASP A 53 -3.71 17.49 1.30
N LEU A 54 -3.20 16.96 2.40
CA LEU A 54 -3.42 15.55 2.78
C LEU A 54 -4.90 15.22 3.06
N LEU A 55 -5.72 16.22 3.42
CA LEU A 55 -7.16 16.07 3.63
C LEU A 55 -7.97 16.27 2.35
N SER A 56 -7.35 16.76 1.29
CA SER A 56 -8.01 16.99 0.00
C SER A 56 -7.67 15.90 -1.01
N GLY A 57 -8.62 15.64 -1.92
CA GLY A 57 -8.41 14.74 -3.04
C GLY A 57 -7.73 15.44 -4.21
N TYR A 58 -6.96 14.70 -4.97
CA TYR A 58 -6.46 15.12 -6.26
C TYR A 58 -6.48 13.94 -7.24
N ASN A 59 -6.45 14.25 -8.54
CA ASN A 59 -6.31 13.23 -9.58
C ASN A 59 -7.30 12.06 -9.40
N ASP A 60 -8.59 12.40 -9.29
CA ASP A 60 -9.72 11.52 -9.01
C ASP A 60 -9.64 10.90 -7.59
N PHE A 61 -9.15 9.68 -7.48
CA PHE A 61 -9.17 8.90 -6.24
C PHE A 61 -7.81 8.87 -5.53
N TYR A 62 -7.09 9.99 -5.46
CA TYR A 62 -5.84 10.07 -4.71
C TYR A 62 -5.88 11.17 -3.66
N LEU A 63 -5.18 10.97 -2.55
CA LEU A 63 -4.77 12.02 -1.64
C LEU A 63 -3.43 12.60 -2.09
N HIS A 64 -3.22 13.89 -1.86
CA HIS A 64 -1.97 14.55 -2.22
C HIS A 64 -0.75 13.89 -1.58
N PRO A 65 0.35 13.72 -2.32
CA PRO A 65 1.61 13.30 -1.74
C PRO A 65 2.22 14.45 -0.93
N CYS A 66 3.08 14.11 0.03
CA CYS A 66 3.98 15.08 0.65
C CYS A 66 5.42 14.69 0.29
N GLU A 67 5.87 15.14 -0.89
CA GLU A 67 7.17 14.73 -1.45
C GLU A 67 8.33 15.12 -0.55
N ARG A 68 8.27 16.30 0.08
CA ARG A 68 9.29 16.78 1.01
C ARG A 68 9.55 15.81 2.18
N LEU A 69 8.53 15.12 2.63
CA LEU A 69 8.61 14.13 3.71
C LEU A 69 8.67 12.68 3.19
N GLY A 70 8.71 12.47 1.88
CA GLY A 70 8.73 11.16 1.27
C GLY A 70 7.42 10.37 1.44
N ILE A 71 6.28 11.08 1.58
CA ILE A 71 4.97 10.47 1.66
C ILE A 71 4.39 10.39 0.24
N PRO A 72 4.12 9.18 -0.27
CA PRO A 72 3.53 9.02 -1.60
C PRO A 72 2.05 9.42 -1.61
N ALA A 73 1.50 9.62 -2.80
CA ALA A 73 0.07 9.74 -2.98
C ALA A 73 -0.64 8.46 -2.53
N PHE A 74 -1.67 8.58 -1.72
CA PHE A 74 -2.49 7.45 -1.31
C PHE A 74 -3.66 7.28 -2.27
N LYS A 75 -3.79 6.10 -2.83
CA LYS A 75 -4.87 5.75 -3.73
C LYS A 75 -6.07 5.24 -2.95
N LEU A 76 -7.23 5.81 -3.23
CA LEU A 76 -8.52 5.37 -2.74
C LEU A 76 -9.27 4.62 -3.85
N ALA A 77 -10.28 3.85 -3.52
CA ALA A 77 -11.24 3.33 -4.48
C ALA A 77 -12.57 3.03 -3.81
N ASP A 78 -13.63 3.26 -4.55
CA ASP A 78 -14.95 2.72 -4.22
C ASP A 78 -14.98 1.21 -4.40
N GLY A 79 -15.95 0.57 -3.79
CA GLY A 79 -16.24 -0.81 -4.11
C GLY A 79 -16.78 -1.64 -2.97
N PRO A 80 -18.01 -1.38 -2.51
CA PRO A 80 -18.65 -2.23 -1.50
C PRO A 80 -18.94 -3.64 -2.02
N LEU A 81 -18.94 -3.84 -3.35
CA LEU A 81 -19.17 -5.14 -4.02
C LEU A 81 -17.92 -5.70 -4.72
N GLY A 82 -16.77 -5.11 -4.50
CA GLY A 82 -15.52 -5.44 -5.17
C GLY A 82 -14.82 -4.19 -5.69
N VAL A 83 -13.58 -4.32 -6.16
CA VAL A 83 -12.83 -3.15 -6.64
C VAL A 83 -13.56 -2.47 -7.79
N ALA A 84 -14.04 -1.24 -7.55
CA ALA A 84 -14.61 -0.43 -8.61
C ALA A 84 -13.48 0.06 -9.51
N SER A 85 -13.50 -0.34 -10.76
CA SER A 85 -12.35 -0.13 -11.63
C SER A 85 -12.48 1.10 -12.52
N TRP A 86 -13.65 1.66 -12.67
CA TRP A 86 -13.89 2.76 -13.64
C TRP A 86 -13.10 2.56 -14.96
N GLY A 87 -12.93 1.28 -15.35
CA GLY A 87 -12.14 0.89 -16.52
C GLY A 87 -10.62 0.77 -16.33
N LEU A 88 -10.08 1.08 -15.15
CA LEU A 88 -8.62 1.19 -14.94
C LEU A 88 -7.92 -0.11 -14.49
N PHE A 89 -8.66 -1.06 -13.90
CA PHE A 89 -8.03 -2.22 -13.22
C PHE A 89 -8.38 -3.58 -13.79
N GLY A 90 -9.07 -3.63 -14.92
CA GLY A 90 -9.50 -4.88 -15.52
C GLY A 90 -10.56 -5.61 -14.69
N ARG A 91 -10.49 -6.94 -14.67
CA ARG A 91 -11.45 -7.77 -13.94
C ARG A 91 -11.12 -7.80 -12.45
N ALA A 92 -12.17 -7.72 -11.62
CA ALA A 92 -12.10 -7.86 -10.17
C ALA A 92 -13.15 -8.88 -9.70
N THR A 93 -12.97 -9.41 -8.49
CA THR A 93 -13.95 -10.27 -7.85
C THR A 93 -15.20 -9.48 -7.52
N ALA A 94 -16.37 -9.98 -7.91
CA ALA A 94 -17.64 -9.48 -7.43
C ALA A 94 -17.97 -10.19 -6.10
N PHE A 95 -18.04 -9.41 -5.03
CA PHE A 95 -18.40 -9.89 -3.72
C PHE A 95 -19.91 -9.75 -3.47
N PRO A 96 -20.47 -10.51 -2.52
CA PRO A 96 -21.85 -10.33 -2.09
C PRO A 96 -22.14 -8.92 -1.58
N SER A 97 -23.37 -8.47 -1.68
CA SER A 97 -23.78 -7.18 -1.15
C SER A 97 -23.59 -7.12 0.39
N ALA A 98 -23.37 -5.93 0.92
CA ALA A 98 -23.29 -5.71 2.36
C ALA A 98 -24.58 -6.19 3.08
N LEU A 99 -25.73 -6.03 2.43
CA LEU A 99 -27.02 -6.54 2.95
C LEU A 99 -27.03 -8.07 3.04
N SER A 100 -26.56 -8.78 2.02
CA SER A 100 -26.43 -10.25 2.07
C SER A 100 -25.52 -10.70 3.19
N LEU A 101 -24.39 -10.00 3.35
CA LEU A 101 -23.43 -10.30 4.41
C LEU A 101 -24.04 -10.06 5.80
N ALA A 102 -24.74 -8.95 5.97
CA ALA A 102 -25.43 -8.61 7.21
C ALA A 102 -26.53 -9.63 7.54
N ALA A 103 -27.32 -10.04 6.56
CA ALA A 103 -28.37 -11.04 6.71
C ALA A 103 -27.86 -12.43 7.14
N SER A 104 -26.58 -12.70 6.96
CA SER A 104 -25.97 -13.94 7.43
C SER A 104 -25.79 -14.00 8.96
N TRP A 105 -25.81 -12.88 9.67
CA TRP A 105 -25.51 -12.73 11.08
C TRP A 105 -24.20 -13.41 11.51
N ASN A 106 -23.28 -13.62 10.56
CA ASN A 106 -22.04 -14.36 10.77
C ASN A 106 -20.82 -13.42 10.77
N LYS A 107 -20.36 -13.07 11.98
CA LYS A 107 -19.20 -12.20 12.17
C LYS A 107 -17.92 -12.76 11.54
N ASN A 108 -17.71 -14.08 11.61
CA ASN A 108 -16.52 -14.71 11.04
C ASN A 108 -16.55 -14.64 9.50
N LEU A 109 -17.72 -14.71 8.89
CA LEU A 109 -17.87 -14.53 7.45
C LEU A 109 -17.56 -13.06 7.07
N ALA A 110 -18.02 -12.10 7.84
CA ALA A 110 -17.74 -10.68 7.62
C ALA A 110 -16.22 -10.40 7.70
N GLU A 111 -15.53 -10.95 8.70
CA GLU A 111 -14.08 -10.82 8.86
C GLU A 111 -13.33 -11.44 7.67
N LYS A 112 -13.68 -12.65 7.27
CA LYS A 112 -13.07 -13.31 6.10
C LYS A 112 -13.29 -12.50 4.82
N THR A 113 -14.50 -11.98 4.61
CA THR A 113 -14.81 -11.13 3.46
C THR A 113 -13.95 -9.87 3.46
N GLY A 114 -13.82 -9.19 4.61
CA GLY A 114 -12.96 -8.04 4.76
C GLY A 114 -11.49 -8.35 4.47
N ALA A 115 -10.98 -9.49 4.93
CA ALA A 115 -9.62 -9.93 4.64
C ALA A 115 -9.39 -10.17 3.14
N MET A 116 -10.35 -10.80 2.46
CA MET A 116 -10.29 -11.01 1.00
C MET A 116 -10.35 -9.68 0.24
N TYR A 117 -11.19 -8.75 0.65
CA TYR A 117 -11.20 -7.40 0.13
C TYR A 117 -9.82 -6.76 0.24
N ALA A 118 -9.26 -6.72 1.43
CA ALA A 118 -7.96 -6.10 1.67
C ALA A 118 -6.86 -6.69 0.78
N GLN A 119 -6.86 -8.00 0.53
CA GLN A 119 -5.90 -8.64 -0.37
C GLN A 119 -6.05 -8.15 -1.82
N GLU A 120 -7.27 -8.09 -2.34
CA GLU A 120 -7.51 -7.62 -3.71
C GLU A 120 -7.16 -6.15 -3.90
N TRP A 121 -7.53 -5.29 -2.94
CA TRP A 121 -7.20 -3.86 -2.98
C TRP A 121 -5.70 -3.63 -2.95
N ARG A 122 -5.00 -4.28 -2.03
CA ARG A 122 -3.54 -4.17 -1.94
C ARG A 122 -2.83 -4.66 -3.20
N ALA A 123 -3.29 -5.75 -3.79
CA ALA A 123 -2.73 -6.28 -5.04
C ALA A 123 -2.86 -5.29 -6.21
N ARG A 124 -3.79 -4.33 -6.13
CA ARG A 124 -4.01 -3.26 -7.11
C ARG A 124 -3.41 -1.90 -6.70
N GLY A 125 -2.62 -1.89 -5.61
CA GLY A 125 -1.99 -0.67 -5.11
C GLY A 125 -2.98 0.34 -4.53
N ILE A 126 -4.16 -0.12 -4.08
CA ILE A 126 -5.16 0.71 -3.41
C ILE A 126 -4.89 0.66 -1.91
N HIS A 127 -4.85 1.83 -1.28
CA HIS A 127 -4.52 2.00 0.13
C HIS A 127 -5.75 2.15 1.01
N PHE A 128 -6.80 2.80 0.50
CA PHE A 128 -8.04 3.06 1.22
C PHE A 128 -9.26 2.58 0.43
N LEU A 129 -10.06 1.75 1.08
CA LEU A 129 -11.37 1.34 0.59
C LEU A 129 -12.43 2.31 1.09
N LEU A 130 -13.21 2.91 0.17
CA LEU A 130 -14.35 3.75 0.47
C LEU A 130 -15.61 2.87 0.60
N ALA A 131 -15.64 2.04 1.65
CA ALA A 131 -16.71 1.11 1.99
C ALA A 131 -16.59 0.66 3.46
N PRO A 132 -17.60 -0.03 4.04
CA PRO A 132 -18.93 -0.28 3.47
C PRO A 132 -19.84 0.95 3.49
N GLY A 133 -20.89 0.97 2.67
CA GLY A 133 -21.99 1.90 2.86
C GLY A 133 -22.80 1.49 4.11
N VAL A 134 -22.95 2.43 5.04
CA VAL A 134 -23.68 2.23 6.32
C VAL A 134 -24.86 3.19 6.48
N ASN A 135 -25.33 3.70 5.38
CA ASN A 135 -26.48 4.59 5.32
C ASN A 135 -27.79 3.80 5.57
N ASN A 136 -28.68 4.40 6.32
CA ASN A 136 -30.01 3.89 6.62
C ASN A 136 -31.01 4.35 5.57
#